data_bf3003d07971edabfe67f1989410f84f
#
_entry.id   bf3003d07971edabfe67f1989410f84f
#
_cell.length_a   1.000
_cell.length_b   1.000
_cell.length_c   1.000
_cell.angle_alpha   90.00
_cell.angle_beta   90.00
_cell.angle_gamma   90.00
#
_symmetry.space_group_name_H-M   'P 1'
#
loop_
_entity.id
_entity.type
_entity.pdbx_description
1 polymer ?
#
loop_
_entity_poly.entity_id
_entity_poly.type
_entity_poly.pdbx_seq_one_letter_code
_entity_poly.pdbx_strand_id
1 'polypeptide(L)'
;MNSLEITKEFNLEMMFFLEQMKNNIKTFVSIPTLENVITFLDGYCHGLVGQLIKKANEEEYIVYKSPDMLVKEELVRQCLIPETKRQNTINPNYTMIMYYKNKYPDLNQRVVEFILLAIKCYAYEIAK
;
A
#
# COMPACT_ATOMS: atom_id res chain seq x y z
N MET A 1 22.10 10.17 -3.94
CA MET A 1 20.63 10.30 -3.79
C MET A 1 20.32 10.55 -2.33
N ASN A 2 19.61 11.61 -2.00
CA ASN A 2 19.25 11.90 -0.60
C ASN A 2 17.93 11.20 -0.21
N SER A 3 17.54 11.28 1.05
CA SER A 3 16.34 10.61 1.56
C SER A 3 15.07 11.06 0.86
N LEU A 4 14.97 12.33 0.49
CA LEU A 4 13.82 12.85 -0.24
C LEU A 4 13.71 12.25 -1.64
N GLU A 5 14.83 12.13 -2.33
CA GLU A 5 14.88 11.53 -3.67
C GLU A 5 14.54 10.04 -3.63
N ILE A 6 15.00 9.32 -2.61
CA ILE A 6 14.70 7.91 -2.41
C ILE A 6 13.20 7.73 -2.15
N THR A 7 12.60 8.59 -1.32
CA THR A 7 11.16 8.56 -1.04
C THR A 7 10.35 8.79 -2.31
N LYS A 8 10.75 9.75 -3.12
CA LYS A 8 10.08 10.01 -4.42
C LYS A 8 10.18 8.82 -5.35
N GLU A 9 11.36 8.23 -5.45
CA GLU A 9 11.56 7.06 -6.30
C GLU A 9 10.76 5.86 -5.80
N PHE A 10 10.71 5.65 -4.48
CA PHE A 10 9.88 4.60 -3.87
C PHE A 10 8.41 4.79 -4.26
N ASN A 11 7.87 5.97 -4.09
CA ASN A 11 6.47 6.25 -4.40
C ASN A 11 6.16 6.00 -5.88
N LEU A 12 7.06 6.42 -6.76
CA LEU A 12 6.91 6.24 -8.20
C LEU A 12 6.96 4.75 -8.60
N GLU A 13 7.91 4.01 -8.04
CA GLU A 13 8.05 2.57 -8.28
C GLU A 13 6.83 1.81 -7.77
N MET A 14 6.32 2.16 -6.60
CA MET A 14 5.12 1.52 -6.05
C MET A 14 3.91 1.79 -6.92
N MET A 15 3.74 3.02 -7.40
CA MET A 15 2.64 3.35 -8.29
C MET A 15 2.68 2.51 -9.58
N PHE A 16 3.84 2.41 -10.21
CA PHE A 16 4.01 1.62 -11.42
C PHE A 16 3.78 0.12 -11.17
N PHE A 17 4.28 -0.39 -10.05
CA PHE A 17 4.06 -1.79 -9.69
C PHE A 17 2.58 -2.10 -9.51
N LEU A 18 1.85 -1.25 -8.80
CA LEU A 18 0.42 -1.42 -8.57
C LEU A 18 -0.38 -1.33 -9.88
N GLU A 19 0.02 -0.47 -10.81
CA GLU A 19 -0.59 -0.39 -12.14
C GLU A 19 -0.47 -1.71 -12.89
N GLN A 20 0.66 -2.37 -12.81
CA GLN A 20 0.86 -3.68 -13.43
C GLN A 20 0.05 -4.76 -12.70
N MET A 21 0.06 -4.73 -11.38
CA MET A 21 -0.59 -5.73 -10.54
C MET A 21 -2.11 -5.76 -10.72
N LYS A 22 -2.76 -4.60 -10.89
CA LYS A 22 -4.21 -4.53 -10.95
C LYS A 22 -4.82 -5.36 -12.09
N ASN A 23 -4.07 -5.56 -13.17
CA ASN A 23 -4.52 -6.31 -14.34
C ASN A 23 -4.14 -7.80 -14.28
N ASN A 24 -3.24 -8.18 -13.38
CA ASN A 24 -2.68 -9.53 -13.31
C ASN A 24 -2.46 -9.98 -11.86
N ILE A 25 -3.45 -9.81 -11.02
CA ILE A 25 -3.31 -10.04 -9.57
C ILE A 25 -2.86 -11.47 -9.28
N LYS A 26 -3.44 -12.46 -9.98
CA LYS A 26 -3.10 -13.88 -9.76
C LYS A 26 -1.68 -14.25 -10.16
N THR A 27 -1.02 -13.44 -10.98
CA THR A 27 0.39 -13.65 -11.33
C THR A 27 1.28 -13.40 -10.11
N PHE A 28 0.88 -12.47 -9.25
CA PHE A 28 1.66 -12.08 -8.07
C PHE A 28 1.19 -12.78 -6.80
N VAL A 29 -0.12 -13.04 -6.68
CA VAL A 29 -0.72 -13.66 -5.49
C VAL A 29 -1.68 -14.76 -5.96
N SER A 30 -1.32 -16.02 -5.72
CA SER A 30 -2.07 -17.18 -6.23
C SER A 30 -3.49 -17.26 -5.64
N ILE A 31 -3.64 -16.89 -4.37
CA ILE A 31 -4.96 -16.81 -3.72
C ILE A 31 -5.17 -15.34 -3.34
N PRO A 32 -5.81 -14.54 -4.22
CA PRO A 32 -5.84 -13.09 -4.10
C PRO A 32 -6.94 -12.58 -3.17
N THR A 33 -6.91 -12.98 -1.91
CA THR A 33 -7.68 -12.32 -0.86
C THR A 33 -7.05 -10.96 -0.58
N LEU A 34 -7.82 -10.02 -0.03
CA LEU A 34 -7.28 -8.70 0.32
C LEU A 34 -6.15 -8.84 1.33
N GLU A 35 -6.30 -9.74 2.31
CA GLU A 35 -5.27 -10.00 3.32
C GLU A 35 -3.96 -10.48 2.67
N ASN A 36 -4.03 -11.41 1.73
CA ASN A 36 -2.85 -11.93 1.05
C ASN A 36 -2.19 -10.88 0.16
N VAL A 37 -2.98 -10.06 -0.50
CA VAL A 37 -2.47 -8.95 -1.33
C VAL A 37 -1.73 -7.94 -0.46
N ILE A 38 -2.30 -7.57 0.68
CA ILE A 38 -1.64 -6.64 1.62
C ILE A 38 -0.32 -7.21 2.11
N THR A 39 -0.30 -8.48 2.52
CA THR A 39 0.92 -9.15 2.98
C THR A 39 2.01 -9.16 1.90
N PHE A 40 1.61 -9.50 0.68
CA PHE A 40 2.54 -9.48 -0.46
C PHE A 40 3.12 -8.09 -0.68
N LEU A 41 2.27 -7.06 -0.68
CA LEU A 41 2.70 -5.67 -0.91
C LEU A 41 3.60 -5.16 0.20
N ASP A 42 3.36 -5.54 1.45
CA ASP A 42 4.24 -5.17 2.57
C ASP A 42 5.65 -5.74 2.36
N GLY A 43 5.75 -7.01 1.97
CA GLY A 43 7.03 -7.63 1.65
C GLY A 43 7.72 -6.96 0.46
N TYR A 44 6.97 -6.63 -0.58
CA TYR A 44 7.50 -5.93 -1.74
C TYR A 44 8.05 -4.55 -1.36
N CYS A 45 7.35 -3.80 -0.53
CA CYS A 45 7.81 -2.50 -0.04
C CYS A 45 9.13 -2.60 0.70
N HIS A 46 9.25 -3.58 1.61
CA HIS A 46 10.48 -3.79 2.36
C HIS A 46 11.66 -4.08 1.44
N GLY A 47 11.46 -4.97 0.45
CA GLY A 47 12.51 -5.29 -0.52
C GLY A 47 12.91 -4.09 -1.36
N LEU A 48 11.94 -3.32 -1.83
CA LEU A 48 12.18 -2.13 -2.64
C LEU A 48 12.97 -1.07 -1.87
N VAL A 49 12.57 -0.77 -0.64
CA VAL A 49 13.29 0.19 0.21
C VAL A 49 14.72 -0.26 0.43
N GLY A 50 14.93 -1.53 0.75
CA GLY A 50 16.27 -2.09 0.93
C GLY A 50 17.15 -1.92 -0.30
N GLN A 51 16.60 -2.16 -1.49
CA GLN A 51 17.33 -1.97 -2.75
C GLN A 51 17.68 -0.50 -3.00
N LEU A 52 16.74 0.40 -2.76
CA LEU A 52 16.95 1.84 -2.99
C LEU A 52 18.01 2.40 -2.04
N ILE A 53 17.98 2.02 -0.77
CA ILE A 53 18.98 2.45 0.22
C ILE A 53 20.36 1.96 -0.19
N LYS A 54 20.48 0.69 -0.57
CA LYS A 54 21.73 0.08 -0.99
C LYS A 54 22.29 0.74 -2.24
N LYS A 55 21.44 1.01 -3.24
CA LYS A 55 21.82 1.66 -4.50
C LYS A 55 22.29 3.09 -4.25
N ALA A 56 21.65 3.80 -3.32
CA ALA A 56 22.01 5.18 -2.98
C ALA A 56 23.25 5.29 -2.08
N ASN A 57 23.73 4.19 -1.53
CA ASN A 57 24.84 4.13 -0.59
C ASN A 57 24.60 5.06 0.62
N GLU A 58 23.34 5.10 1.10
CA GLU A 58 22.95 5.92 2.22
C GLU A 58 22.70 5.09 3.47
N GLU A 59 23.11 5.64 4.62
CA GLU A 59 22.87 5.06 5.94
C GLU A 59 21.67 5.70 6.64
N GLU A 60 21.02 6.68 5.98
CA GLU A 60 19.90 7.40 6.57
C GLU A 60 18.64 6.55 6.68
N TYR A 61 17.91 6.76 7.77
CA TYR A 61 16.62 6.14 8.00
C TYR A 61 15.58 6.77 7.08
N ILE A 62 14.89 5.91 6.30
CA ILE A 62 13.87 6.36 5.36
C ILE A 62 12.51 5.96 5.90
N VAL A 63 11.60 6.94 6.00
CA VAL A 63 10.20 6.69 6.32
C VAL A 63 9.44 6.54 5.01
N TYR A 64 8.85 5.37 4.83
CA TYR A 64 7.99 5.09 3.68
C TYR A 64 6.62 4.60 4.15
N LYS A 65 5.62 4.70 3.28
CA LYS A 65 4.29 4.22 3.57
C LYS A 65 3.92 3.11 2.59
N SER A 66 3.51 1.98 3.14
CA SER A 66 2.98 0.86 2.36
C SER A 66 1.58 1.19 1.82
N PRO A 67 1.08 0.45 0.81
CA PRO A 67 -0.26 0.69 0.28
C PRO A 67 -1.37 0.65 1.32
N ASP A 68 -1.31 -0.32 2.26
CA ASP A 68 -2.33 -0.42 3.31
C ASP A 68 -2.33 0.78 4.25
N MET A 69 -1.16 1.34 4.56
CA MET A 69 -1.07 2.55 5.37
C MET A 69 -1.71 3.74 4.67
N LEU A 70 -1.39 3.97 3.40
CA LEU A 70 -1.93 5.09 2.63
C LEU A 70 -3.44 4.97 2.44
N VAL A 71 -3.93 3.78 2.09
CA VAL A 71 -5.36 3.54 1.90
C VAL A 71 -6.12 3.76 3.21
N LYS A 72 -5.58 3.24 4.31
CA LYS A 72 -6.18 3.40 5.64
C LYS A 72 -6.31 4.88 6.02
N GLU A 73 -5.23 5.65 5.84
CA GLU A 73 -5.24 7.10 6.11
C GLU A 73 -6.29 7.82 5.26
N GLU A 74 -6.40 7.47 3.97
CA GLU A 74 -7.37 8.09 3.07
C GLU A 74 -8.81 7.76 3.46
N LEU A 75 -9.09 6.52 3.84
CA LEU A 75 -10.42 6.13 4.29
C LEU A 75 -10.81 6.83 5.59
N VAL A 76 -9.87 7.03 6.50
CA VAL A 76 -10.10 7.82 7.72
C VAL A 76 -10.38 9.27 7.36
N ARG A 77 -9.60 9.85 6.47
CA ARG A 77 -9.80 11.23 6.02
C ARG A 77 -11.18 11.44 5.40
N GLN A 78 -11.67 10.46 4.65
CA GLN A 78 -13.01 10.51 4.04
C GLN A 78 -14.13 10.13 5.02
N CYS A 79 -13.80 9.87 6.28
CA CYS A 79 -14.75 9.45 7.33
C CYS A 79 -15.47 8.13 7.01
N LEU A 80 -14.84 7.27 6.21
CA LEU A 80 -15.39 5.96 5.84
C LEU A 80 -15.07 4.88 6.86
N ILE A 81 -13.98 5.06 7.61
CA ILE A 81 -13.62 4.21 8.74
C ILE A 81 -13.20 5.10 9.91
N PRO A 82 -13.36 4.63 11.17
CA PRO A 82 -12.97 5.42 12.33
C PRO A 82 -11.45 5.47 12.46
N GLU A 83 -10.94 6.58 13.00
CA GLU A 83 -9.54 6.68 13.40
C GLU A 83 -9.30 5.79 14.62
N THR A 84 -8.33 4.88 14.52
CA THR A 84 -8.01 3.97 15.61
C THR A 84 -6.92 4.61 16.48
N LYS A 85 -7.31 5.10 17.67
CA LYS A 85 -6.37 5.71 18.62
C LYS A 85 -5.49 4.69 19.33
N ARG A 86 -5.92 3.43 19.37
CA ARG A 86 -5.12 2.32 19.89
C ARG A 86 -5.08 1.24 18.82
N GLN A 87 -3.87 0.93 18.41
CA GLN A 87 -3.67 -0.17 17.48
C GLN A 87 -4.14 -1.47 18.11
N ASN A 88 -5.06 -2.14 17.44
CA ASN A 88 -5.27 -3.54 17.68
C ASN A 88 -4.02 -4.23 17.14
N THR A 89 -3.14 -4.65 18.06
CA THR A 89 -1.86 -5.25 17.71
C THR A 89 -1.99 -6.60 17.02
N ILE A 90 -3.19 -7.22 17.06
CA ILE A 90 -3.43 -8.54 16.45
C ILE A 90 -3.66 -8.40 14.94
N ASN A 91 -4.41 -7.38 14.51
CA ASN A 91 -4.65 -7.13 13.09
C ASN A 91 -4.89 -5.64 12.87
N PRO A 92 -3.82 -4.87 12.57
CA PRO A 92 -3.94 -3.42 12.41
C PRO A 92 -4.78 -2.99 11.21
N ASN A 93 -5.06 -3.91 10.29
CA ASN A 93 -5.84 -3.64 9.08
C ASN A 93 -7.29 -4.14 9.15
N TYR A 94 -7.72 -4.65 10.30
CA TYR A 94 -9.03 -5.32 10.43
C TYR A 94 -10.17 -4.40 9.99
N THR A 95 -10.21 -3.17 10.49
CA THR A 95 -11.30 -2.23 10.17
C THR A 95 -11.35 -1.91 8.68
N MET A 96 -10.19 -1.67 8.07
CA MET A 96 -10.09 -1.41 6.63
C MET A 96 -10.53 -2.62 5.82
N ILE A 97 -10.08 -3.82 6.17
CA ILE A 97 -10.44 -5.04 5.48
C ILE A 97 -11.95 -5.28 5.55
N MET A 98 -12.56 -5.08 6.73
CA MET A 98 -14.01 -5.24 6.89
C MET A 98 -14.78 -4.21 6.08
N TYR A 99 -14.29 -2.97 5.98
CA TYR A 99 -14.89 -1.96 5.12
C TYR A 99 -14.96 -2.43 3.67
N TYR A 100 -13.85 -2.95 3.15
CA TYR A 100 -13.81 -3.45 1.78
C TYR A 100 -14.69 -4.68 1.57
N LYS A 101 -14.71 -5.61 2.54
CA LYS A 101 -15.58 -6.79 2.47
C LYS A 101 -17.05 -6.43 2.41
N ASN A 102 -17.46 -5.44 3.18
CA ASN A 102 -18.85 -5.01 3.23
C ASN A 102 -19.25 -4.22 1.98
N LYS A 103 -18.36 -3.36 1.49
CA LYS A 103 -18.66 -2.52 0.33
C LYS A 103 -18.58 -3.29 -0.98
N TYR A 104 -17.64 -4.22 -1.10
CA TYR A 104 -17.39 -4.99 -2.32
C TYR A 104 -17.47 -6.48 -2.01
N PRO A 105 -18.65 -7.10 -2.13
CA PRO A 105 -18.80 -8.54 -1.88
C PRO A 105 -18.01 -9.43 -2.83
N ASP A 106 -17.81 -8.98 -4.08
CA ASP A 106 -17.00 -9.71 -5.05
C ASP A 106 -15.51 -9.59 -4.67
N LEU A 107 -14.85 -10.76 -4.58
CA LEU A 107 -13.47 -10.84 -4.12
C LEU A 107 -12.50 -10.09 -5.03
N ASN A 108 -12.64 -10.27 -6.34
CA ASN A 108 -11.77 -9.61 -7.32
C ASN A 108 -11.97 -8.10 -7.31
N GLN A 109 -13.23 -7.64 -7.32
CA GLN A 109 -13.55 -6.22 -7.28
C GLN A 109 -13.00 -5.57 -6.02
N ARG A 110 -13.12 -6.24 -4.88
CA ARG A 110 -12.61 -5.76 -3.59
C ARG A 110 -11.12 -5.43 -3.66
N VAL A 111 -10.33 -6.37 -4.22
CA VAL A 111 -8.89 -6.20 -4.34
C VAL A 111 -8.55 -5.12 -5.36
N VAL A 112 -9.23 -5.11 -6.51
CA VAL A 112 -9.01 -4.09 -7.55
C VAL A 112 -9.30 -2.69 -7.00
N GLU A 113 -10.38 -2.50 -6.27
CA GLU A 113 -10.72 -1.19 -5.69
C GLU A 113 -9.70 -0.74 -4.66
N PHE A 114 -9.17 -1.67 -3.84
CA PHE A 114 -8.09 -1.37 -2.93
C PHE A 114 -6.85 -0.88 -3.70
N ILE A 115 -6.45 -1.60 -4.75
CA ILE A 115 -5.28 -1.25 -5.55
C ILE A 115 -5.47 0.11 -6.23
N LEU A 116 -6.66 0.38 -6.79
CA LEU A 116 -6.95 1.65 -7.43
C LEU A 116 -6.82 2.82 -6.47
N LEU A 117 -7.31 2.67 -5.24
CA LEU A 117 -7.16 3.73 -4.24
C LEU A 117 -5.71 3.91 -3.83
N ALA A 118 -4.96 2.83 -3.68
CA ALA A 118 -3.53 2.90 -3.37
C ALA A 118 -2.76 3.65 -4.46
N ILE A 119 -3.03 3.37 -5.73
CA ILE A 119 -2.42 4.08 -6.87
C ILE A 119 -2.69 5.59 -6.76
N LYS A 120 -3.94 5.95 -6.48
CA LYS A 120 -4.35 7.35 -6.34
C LYS A 120 -3.61 8.04 -5.19
N CYS A 121 -3.42 7.33 -4.07
CA CYS A 121 -2.69 7.85 -2.93
C CYS A 121 -1.21 8.10 -3.26
N TYR A 122 -0.56 7.18 -3.95
CA TYR A 122 0.83 7.38 -4.38
C TYR A 122 0.95 8.53 -5.38
N ALA A 123 0.02 8.63 -6.32
CA ALA A 123 0.00 9.75 -7.28
C ALA A 123 -0.10 11.09 -6.56
N TYR A 124 -0.92 11.17 -5.51
CA TYR A 124 -1.04 12.37 -4.69
C TYR A 124 0.26 12.68 -3.95
N GLU A 125 0.91 11.67 -3.37
CA GLU A 125 2.20 11.84 -2.68
C GLU A 125 3.29 12.34 -3.63
N ILE A 126 3.30 11.84 -4.86
CA ILE A 126 4.28 12.27 -5.89
C ILE A 126 4.06 13.74 -6.28
N ALA A 127 2.81 14.17 -6.33
CA ALA A 127 2.43 15.52 -6.76
C ALA A 127 2.70 16.61 -5.70
N LYS A 128 2.99 16.23 -4.47
CA LYS A 128 3.27 17.21 -3.39
C LYS A 128 4.52 18.04 -3.65
#